data_7023df46b34c3250679b5618b36173b9
#
_entry.id   7023df46b34c3250679b5618b36173b9
#
_cell.length_a   1.000
_cell.length_b   1.000
_cell.length_c   1.000
_cell.angle_alpha   90.00
_cell.angle_beta   90.00
_cell.angle_gamma   90.00
#
_symmetry.space_group_name_H-M   'P 1'
#
loop_
_entity.id
_entity.type
_entity.pdbx_description
1 polymer ?
#
loop_
_entity_poly.entity_id
_entity_poly.type
_entity_poly.pdbx_seq_one_letter_code
_entity_poly.pdbx_strand_id
1 'polypeptide(L)'
;PHISLIMRQSILYTALVLLSLNACKSKDDGKLLTRLDPDDTGIKFKNTLFEDGPMSVANYVYFYNGGGVAIGDINNDGLQDVLFTGNMVHNRLYLNKGNFKFEDITEKSGVAKLEGWCMGATMVDINGDGKLDIYICRSADINPDRRRNLLYINNGDLTFTEKAEEYGLDDRGYSTQAAFLDYDRDGDLDCFVINHSVQKYTAGVQDNPKMREEYDPAYACQLYRNDKGHFTQVSKEAGIISNVFTFGLGVAVSDFNKDGWPDIYVDNDFNEPDYFFVNNGNGTFTEKLSSAFDIASLYSMGSDAADFNNDGLPDLLTLDMLPEDNHTLKMHSGPDNWEKFQFLFRQGFYYQYSRNMLQRNNGDGTFSEIAQQSGVANTDWSWTPLFADLDNDGRQDLIKLSPSGDSVLP
;
A
#
# COMPACT_ATOMS: atom_id res chain seq x y z
N PRO A 1 -39.92 -37.07 54.52
CA PRO A 1 -40.11 -36.11 53.36
C PRO A 1 -39.00 -35.08 53.27
N HIS A 2 -38.38 -34.62 54.40
CA HIS A 2 -37.34 -33.59 54.38
C HIS A 2 -35.99 -33.99 53.78
N ILE A 3 -35.59 -35.24 53.90
CA ILE A 3 -34.27 -35.72 53.40
C ILE A 3 -34.24 -35.75 51.88
N SER A 4 -35.36 -36.05 51.22
CA SER A 4 -35.46 -36.07 49.74
C SER A 4 -35.37 -34.68 49.10
N LEU A 5 -35.78 -33.63 49.81
CA LEU A 5 -35.70 -32.23 49.34
C LEU A 5 -34.28 -31.70 49.38
N ILE A 6 -33.55 -31.97 50.44
CA ILE A 6 -32.15 -31.55 50.64
C ILE A 6 -31.22 -32.24 49.63
N MET A 7 -31.41 -33.49 49.36
CA MET A 7 -30.65 -34.20 48.34
C MET A 7 -30.89 -33.65 46.92
N ARG A 8 -32.12 -33.31 46.57
CA ARG A 8 -32.47 -32.69 45.27
C ARG A 8 -31.84 -31.29 45.10
N GLN A 9 -31.84 -30.47 46.16
CA GLN A 9 -31.20 -29.18 46.16
C GLN A 9 -29.66 -29.30 46.04
N SER A 10 -29.04 -30.23 46.78
CA SER A 10 -27.57 -30.47 46.67
C SER A 10 -27.17 -30.94 45.28
N ILE A 11 -27.96 -31.80 44.62
CA ILE A 11 -27.69 -32.25 43.23
C ILE A 11 -27.83 -31.10 42.24
N LEU A 12 -28.84 -30.21 42.45
CA LEU A 12 -29.04 -29.04 41.60
C LEU A 12 -27.90 -28.03 41.74
N TYR A 13 -27.39 -27.78 42.98
CA TYR A 13 -26.22 -26.92 43.22
C TYR A 13 -24.94 -27.51 42.66
N THR A 14 -24.74 -28.80 42.77
CA THR A 14 -23.57 -29.48 42.22
C THR A 14 -23.61 -29.49 40.68
N ALA A 15 -24.77 -29.63 40.06
CA ALA A 15 -24.94 -29.52 38.62
C ALA A 15 -24.74 -28.09 38.09
N LEU A 16 -25.20 -27.06 38.86
CA LEU A 16 -24.95 -25.65 38.49
C LEU A 16 -23.46 -25.28 38.62
N VAL A 17 -22.76 -25.78 39.64
CA VAL A 17 -21.33 -25.55 39.83
C VAL A 17 -20.52 -26.29 38.74
N LEU A 18 -20.93 -27.50 38.35
CA LEU A 18 -20.29 -28.22 37.24
C LEU A 18 -20.57 -27.58 35.88
N LEU A 19 -21.72 -26.96 35.68
CA LEU A 19 -22.00 -26.18 34.48
C LEU A 19 -21.23 -24.83 34.41
N SER A 20 -20.96 -24.23 35.56
CA SER A 20 -20.13 -23.00 35.60
C SER A 20 -18.62 -23.29 35.45
N LEU A 21 -18.18 -24.53 35.66
CA LEU A 21 -16.77 -24.96 35.47
C LEU A 21 -16.46 -25.31 34.00
N ASN A 22 -17.49 -25.48 33.18
CA ASN A 22 -17.36 -25.67 31.71
C ASN A 22 -17.60 -24.40 30.91
N ALA A 23 -17.59 -23.21 31.53
CA ALA A 23 -17.35 -22.00 30.78
C ALA A 23 -15.96 -22.16 30.17
N CYS A 24 -15.92 -22.51 28.90
CA CYS A 24 -14.70 -22.51 28.11
C CYS A 24 -13.95 -21.23 28.40
N LYS A 25 -12.87 -21.33 29.17
CA LYS A 25 -11.78 -20.41 28.97
C LYS A 25 -11.32 -20.74 27.54
N SER A 26 -11.76 -19.95 26.55
CA SER A 26 -10.90 -19.70 25.42
C SER A 26 -9.55 -19.36 26.04
N LYS A 27 -8.53 -20.14 25.80
CA LYS A 27 -7.18 -19.66 25.98
C LYS A 27 -7.07 -18.49 25.04
N ASP A 28 -7.31 -17.31 25.58
CA ASP A 28 -6.81 -16.10 25.01
C ASP A 28 -5.29 -16.21 25.17
N ASP A 29 -4.63 -16.68 24.13
CA ASP A 29 -3.17 -16.85 24.12
C ASP A 29 -2.49 -15.48 23.91
N GLY A 30 -3.22 -14.37 24.08
CA GLY A 30 -2.71 -13.00 23.92
C GLY A 30 -2.39 -12.64 22.48
N LYS A 31 -2.93 -13.38 21.51
CA LYS A 31 -2.76 -13.09 20.09
C LYS A 31 -3.90 -12.18 19.62
N LEU A 32 -3.55 -10.99 19.12
CA LEU A 32 -4.48 -10.07 18.48
C LEU A 32 -5.06 -10.64 17.18
N LEU A 33 -4.26 -11.37 16.42
CA LEU A 33 -4.63 -11.90 15.12
C LEU A 33 -4.65 -13.43 15.13
N THR A 34 -5.64 -14.01 14.47
CA THR A 34 -5.76 -15.45 14.22
C THR A 34 -5.77 -15.72 12.74
N ARG A 35 -4.85 -16.55 12.26
CA ARG A 35 -4.83 -17.00 10.87
C ARG A 35 -6.03 -17.91 10.60
N LEU A 36 -6.82 -17.52 9.59
CA LEU A 36 -7.95 -18.32 9.14
C LEU A 36 -7.52 -19.35 8.08
N ASP A 37 -8.16 -20.53 8.09
CA ASP A 37 -7.87 -21.56 7.11
C ASP A 37 -8.55 -21.21 5.77
N PRO A 38 -7.87 -21.31 4.62
CA PRO A 38 -8.46 -21.12 3.29
C PRO A 38 -9.66 -22.02 3.00
N ASP A 39 -9.69 -23.25 3.55
CA ASP A 39 -10.83 -24.15 3.40
C ASP A 39 -12.04 -23.70 4.22
N ASP A 40 -11.80 -23.02 5.34
CA ASP A 40 -12.84 -22.41 6.14
C ASP A 40 -13.39 -21.12 5.53
N THR A 41 -12.53 -20.29 4.97
CA THR A 41 -12.94 -18.99 4.41
C THR A 41 -13.45 -19.10 2.98
N GLY A 42 -12.95 -20.06 2.20
CA GLY A 42 -13.17 -20.14 0.74
C GLY A 42 -12.19 -19.34 -0.10
N ILE A 43 -11.30 -18.52 0.52
CA ILE A 43 -10.27 -17.76 -0.20
C ILE A 43 -9.09 -18.68 -0.51
N LYS A 44 -8.97 -19.06 -1.78
CA LYS A 44 -7.93 -19.99 -2.28
C LYS A 44 -6.94 -19.32 -3.24
N PHE A 45 -6.92 -18.01 -3.30
CA PHE A 45 -6.00 -17.28 -4.17
C PHE A 45 -4.54 -17.57 -3.80
N LYS A 46 -3.73 -17.80 -4.84
CA LYS A 46 -2.29 -17.93 -4.74
C LYS A 46 -1.65 -17.24 -5.93
N ASN A 47 -0.85 -16.20 -5.68
CA ASN A 47 -0.07 -15.52 -6.71
C ASN A 47 1.16 -16.37 -7.06
N THR A 48 1.00 -17.30 -8.00
CA THR A 48 2.07 -18.21 -8.41
C THR A 48 2.87 -17.59 -9.53
N LEU A 49 4.18 -17.55 -9.36
CA LEU A 49 5.15 -17.04 -10.34
C LEU A 49 5.95 -18.18 -10.94
N PHE A 50 6.33 -18.02 -12.21
CA PHE A 50 7.21 -18.93 -12.94
C PHE A 50 8.29 -18.12 -13.63
N GLU A 51 9.55 -18.39 -13.32
CA GLU A 51 10.67 -17.81 -14.06
C GLU A 51 10.87 -18.59 -15.37
N ASP A 52 10.73 -17.90 -16.50
CA ASP A 52 10.93 -18.46 -17.84
C ASP A 52 11.77 -17.51 -18.71
N GLY A 53 13.03 -17.48 -18.59
CA GLY A 53 13.93 -16.69 -19.41
C GLY A 53 13.61 -15.19 -19.55
N PRO A 54 12.61 -14.76 -20.33
CA PRO A 54 12.24 -13.35 -20.44
C PRO A 54 11.68 -12.74 -19.16
N MET A 55 10.85 -13.48 -18.42
CA MET A 55 10.24 -13.06 -17.16
C MET A 55 10.99 -13.68 -15.99
N SER A 56 11.90 -12.92 -15.40
CA SER A 56 12.72 -13.33 -14.26
C SER A 56 13.22 -12.10 -13.50
N VAL A 57 13.66 -12.28 -12.27
CA VAL A 57 14.25 -11.20 -11.45
C VAL A 57 15.47 -10.56 -12.14
N ALA A 58 16.18 -11.28 -13.00
CA ALA A 58 17.32 -10.74 -13.75
C ALA A 58 16.89 -9.71 -14.83
N ASN A 59 15.66 -9.78 -15.31
CA ASN A 59 15.13 -8.92 -16.36
C ASN A 59 14.13 -7.88 -15.83
N TYR A 60 13.42 -8.21 -14.74
CA TYR A 60 12.46 -7.33 -14.09
C TYR A 60 12.72 -7.36 -12.58
N VAL A 61 13.29 -6.28 -12.03
CA VAL A 61 13.75 -6.22 -10.64
C VAL A 61 12.61 -6.48 -9.63
N TYR A 62 11.39 -6.07 -9.97
CA TYR A 62 10.20 -6.26 -9.13
C TYR A 62 9.42 -7.55 -9.43
N PHE A 63 10.09 -8.56 -9.97
CA PHE A 63 9.47 -9.84 -10.27
C PHE A 63 8.80 -10.50 -9.05
N TYR A 64 9.35 -10.30 -7.87
CA TYR A 64 8.85 -10.88 -6.61
C TYR A 64 8.06 -9.89 -5.72
N ASN A 65 7.72 -8.69 -6.19
CA ASN A 65 6.96 -7.72 -5.39
C ASN A 65 5.55 -8.19 -5.01
N GLY A 66 5.02 -9.20 -5.69
CA GLY A 66 3.66 -9.67 -5.46
C GLY A 66 2.60 -8.89 -6.22
N GLY A 67 1.36 -9.19 -5.93
CA GLY A 67 0.18 -8.46 -6.41
C GLY A 67 -0.40 -7.56 -5.32
N GLY A 68 -1.48 -6.88 -5.64
CA GLY A 68 -2.23 -6.04 -4.72
C GLY A 68 -3.43 -6.74 -4.10
N VAL A 69 -3.98 -6.09 -3.09
CA VAL A 69 -5.27 -6.42 -2.48
C VAL A 69 -6.10 -5.15 -2.34
N ALA A 70 -7.39 -5.24 -2.66
CA ALA A 70 -8.35 -4.18 -2.38
C ALA A 70 -9.55 -4.77 -1.62
N ILE A 71 -10.08 -3.97 -0.69
CA ILE A 71 -11.20 -4.35 0.17
C ILE A 71 -12.28 -3.28 0.04
N GLY A 72 -13.53 -3.69 -0.15
CA GLY A 72 -14.68 -2.78 -0.23
C GLY A 72 -15.99 -3.55 -0.41
N ASP A 73 -17.08 -2.90 -0.06
CA ASP A 73 -18.44 -3.44 -0.23
C ASP A 73 -18.94 -3.14 -1.64
N ILE A 74 -18.76 -4.08 -2.58
CA ILE A 74 -19.08 -3.86 -4.00
C ILE A 74 -20.57 -3.99 -4.32
N ASN A 75 -21.38 -4.49 -3.41
CA ASN A 75 -22.81 -4.73 -3.62
C ASN A 75 -23.69 -3.98 -2.63
N ASN A 76 -23.12 -3.16 -1.74
CA ASN A 76 -23.78 -2.37 -0.73
C ASN A 76 -24.61 -3.21 0.27
N ASP A 77 -24.11 -4.42 0.64
CA ASP A 77 -24.78 -5.27 1.63
C ASP A 77 -24.23 -5.10 3.06
N GLY A 78 -23.24 -4.25 3.25
CA GLY A 78 -22.60 -3.95 4.53
C GLY A 78 -21.44 -4.90 4.87
N LEU A 79 -21.05 -5.82 3.98
CA LEU A 79 -19.93 -6.74 4.15
C LEU A 79 -18.79 -6.37 3.22
N GLN A 80 -17.57 -6.43 3.73
CA GLN A 80 -16.38 -6.11 2.93
C GLN A 80 -15.98 -7.28 2.03
N ASP A 81 -15.93 -7.05 0.73
CA ASP A 81 -15.48 -7.98 -0.31
C ASP A 81 -13.98 -7.81 -0.56
N VAL A 82 -13.34 -8.78 -1.20
CA VAL A 82 -11.89 -8.80 -1.38
C VAL A 82 -11.52 -9.08 -2.83
N LEU A 83 -10.70 -8.21 -3.41
CA LEU A 83 -10.02 -8.43 -4.69
C LEU A 83 -8.54 -8.72 -4.44
N PHE A 84 -8.01 -9.76 -5.07
CA PHE A 84 -6.58 -10.00 -5.20
C PHE A 84 -6.16 -9.84 -6.66
N THR A 85 -5.07 -9.13 -6.90
CA THR A 85 -4.47 -9.04 -8.23
C THR A 85 -3.37 -10.07 -8.40
N GLY A 86 -3.24 -10.61 -9.62
CA GLY A 86 -2.25 -11.63 -9.96
C GLY A 86 -1.22 -11.10 -10.96
N ASN A 87 0.05 -11.47 -10.77
CA ASN A 87 1.12 -11.12 -11.70
C ASN A 87 1.12 -12.05 -12.94
N MET A 88 1.26 -13.36 -12.72
CA MET A 88 1.23 -14.41 -13.76
C MET A 88 -0.01 -15.31 -13.66
N VAL A 89 -0.96 -14.97 -12.80
CA VAL A 89 -2.24 -15.63 -12.62
C VAL A 89 -3.37 -14.59 -12.73
N HIS A 90 -4.59 -15.03 -12.97
CA HIS A 90 -5.74 -14.12 -13.04
C HIS A 90 -6.05 -13.50 -11.69
N ASN A 91 -6.56 -12.27 -11.73
CA ASN A 91 -7.15 -11.61 -10.57
C ASN A 91 -8.30 -12.46 -10.00
N ARG A 92 -8.58 -12.34 -8.69
CA ARG A 92 -9.68 -13.04 -8.02
C ARG A 92 -10.50 -12.07 -7.20
N LEU A 93 -11.82 -12.11 -7.41
CA LEU A 93 -12.79 -11.32 -6.66
C LEU A 93 -13.66 -12.26 -5.81
N TYR A 94 -13.68 -12.01 -4.52
CA TYR A 94 -14.37 -12.79 -3.51
C TYR A 94 -15.47 -11.97 -2.85
N LEU A 95 -16.71 -12.44 -2.98
CA LEU A 95 -17.88 -11.85 -2.33
C LEU A 95 -18.00 -12.39 -0.90
N ASN A 96 -18.12 -11.49 0.06
CA ASN A 96 -18.29 -11.82 1.47
C ASN A 96 -19.73 -12.29 1.75
N LYS A 97 -19.86 -13.47 2.36
CA LYS A 97 -21.15 -14.05 2.75
C LYS A 97 -21.42 -13.97 4.26
N GLY A 98 -20.63 -13.18 4.96
CA GLY A 98 -20.65 -13.08 6.42
C GLY A 98 -19.90 -14.21 7.11
N ASN A 99 -19.56 -14.01 8.39
CA ASN A 99 -18.83 -14.99 9.21
C ASN A 99 -17.50 -15.46 8.59
N PHE A 100 -16.77 -14.58 7.92
CA PHE A 100 -15.54 -14.88 7.17
C PHE A 100 -15.67 -16.02 6.13
N LYS A 101 -16.84 -16.11 5.50
CA LYS A 101 -17.07 -17.02 4.36
C LYS A 101 -17.14 -16.21 3.08
N PHE A 102 -16.41 -16.62 2.06
CA PHE A 102 -16.30 -15.91 0.81
C PHE A 102 -16.63 -16.81 -0.37
N GLU A 103 -17.29 -16.24 -1.36
CA GLU A 103 -17.64 -16.88 -2.63
C GLU A 103 -16.77 -16.29 -3.75
N ASP A 104 -16.06 -17.14 -4.51
CA ASP A 104 -15.31 -16.69 -5.69
C ASP A 104 -16.30 -16.33 -6.82
N ILE A 105 -16.45 -15.05 -7.10
CA ILE A 105 -17.31 -14.52 -8.17
C ILE A 105 -16.53 -14.05 -9.39
N THR A 106 -15.26 -14.38 -9.49
CA THR A 106 -14.32 -13.89 -10.52
C THR A 106 -14.85 -14.03 -11.93
N GLU A 107 -15.32 -15.23 -12.30
CA GLU A 107 -15.86 -15.50 -13.64
C GLU A 107 -17.14 -14.69 -13.91
N LYS A 108 -18.03 -14.63 -12.93
CA LYS A 108 -19.28 -13.85 -13.02
C LYS A 108 -18.98 -12.36 -13.16
N SER A 109 -18.06 -11.84 -12.39
CA SER A 109 -17.73 -10.42 -12.34
C SER A 109 -17.04 -9.90 -13.60
N GLY A 110 -16.29 -10.77 -14.29
CA GLY A 110 -15.55 -10.42 -15.49
C GLY A 110 -14.19 -9.75 -15.25
N VAL A 111 -13.73 -9.60 -14.00
CA VAL A 111 -12.44 -8.94 -13.67
C VAL A 111 -11.21 -9.76 -14.05
N ALA A 112 -11.36 -11.04 -14.43
CA ALA A 112 -10.27 -11.92 -14.88
C ALA A 112 -10.08 -11.96 -16.40
N LYS A 113 -10.89 -11.23 -17.18
CA LYS A 113 -10.88 -11.35 -18.66
C LYS A 113 -9.63 -10.84 -19.33
N LEU A 114 -8.93 -9.89 -18.71
CA LEU A 114 -7.75 -9.28 -19.28
C LEU A 114 -6.49 -9.77 -18.58
N GLU A 115 -5.63 -10.42 -19.35
CA GLU A 115 -4.33 -10.90 -18.87
C GLU A 115 -3.32 -9.77 -18.80
N GLY A 116 -2.36 -9.88 -17.89
CA GLY A 116 -1.23 -8.97 -17.73
C GLY A 116 -0.70 -9.00 -16.31
N TRP A 117 0.42 -8.36 -16.10
CA TRP A 117 1.06 -8.25 -14.80
C TRP A 117 0.34 -7.18 -13.96
N CYS A 118 -0.59 -7.60 -13.10
CA CYS A 118 -1.34 -6.68 -12.25
C CYS A 118 -0.60 -6.45 -10.92
N MET A 119 -0.56 -5.20 -10.49
CA MET A 119 0.07 -4.72 -9.26
C MET A 119 -1.01 -4.23 -8.28
N GLY A 120 -0.88 -3.02 -7.74
CA GLY A 120 -1.83 -2.43 -6.83
C GLY A 120 -3.25 -2.33 -7.40
N ALA A 121 -4.23 -2.38 -6.51
CA ALA A 121 -5.64 -2.20 -6.85
C ALA A 121 -6.33 -1.30 -5.82
N THR A 122 -7.30 -0.52 -6.28
CA THR A 122 -8.11 0.36 -5.44
C THR A 122 -9.59 0.15 -5.77
N MET A 123 -10.44 0.07 -4.73
CA MET A 123 -11.89 0.13 -4.86
C MET A 123 -12.34 1.54 -4.52
N VAL A 124 -13.05 2.19 -5.44
CA VAL A 124 -13.44 3.61 -5.35
C VAL A 124 -14.71 3.86 -6.16
N ASP A 125 -15.62 4.68 -5.66
CA ASP A 125 -16.77 5.17 -6.44
C ASP A 125 -16.28 6.35 -7.31
N ILE A 126 -15.85 6.04 -8.55
CA ILE A 126 -15.18 7.01 -9.41
C ILE A 126 -16.16 7.91 -10.16
N ASN A 127 -17.41 7.49 -10.27
CA ASN A 127 -18.45 8.17 -11.03
C ASN A 127 -19.56 8.77 -10.17
N GLY A 128 -19.47 8.61 -8.84
CA GLY A 128 -20.41 9.14 -7.86
C GLY A 128 -21.80 8.45 -7.88
N ASP A 129 -21.88 7.19 -8.35
CA ASP A 129 -23.15 6.46 -8.44
C ASP A 129 -23.49 5.63 -7.20
N GLY A 130 -22.64 5.69 -6.17
CA GLY A 130 -22.80 4.99 -4.88
C GLY A 130 -22.36 3.54 -4.91
N LYS A 131 -21.66 3.07 -5.95
CA LYS A 131 -21.09 1.73 -6.07
C LYS A 131 -19.58 1.80 -6.22
N LEU A 132 -18.87 0.88 -5.58
CA LEU A 132 -17.43 0.82 -5.73
C LEU A 132 -17.04 0.22 -7.08
N ASP A 133 -16.27 0.99 -7.86
CA ASP A 133 -15.56 0.58 -9.05
C ASP A 133 -14.18 0.03 -8.67
N ILE A 134 -13.46 -0.56 -9.62
CA ILE A 134 -12.15 -1.16 -9.35
C ILE A 134 -11.12 -0.60 -10.34
N TYR A 135 -10.07 0.04 -9.82
CA TYR A 135 -8.90 0.43 -10.60
C TYR A 135 -7.73 -0.50 -10.33
N ILE A 136 -7.04 -0.98 -11.38
CA ILE A 136 -5.92 -1.92 -11.27
C ILE A 136 -4.73 -1.37 -12.05
N CYS A 137 -3.62 -1.21 -11.33
CA CYS A 137 -2.33 -0.86 -11.90
C CYS A 137 -1.67 -2.06 -12.58
N ARG A 138 -0.99 -1.82 -13.70
CA ARG A 138 -0.30 -2.88 -14.46
C ARG A 138 1.12 -2.49 -14.80
N SER A 139 2.02 -3.49 -14.86
CA SER A 139 3.45 -3.28 -15.03
C SER A 139 4.11 -4.41 -15.83
N ALA A 140 5.43 -4.50 -15.77
CA ALA A 140 6.36 -5.55 -16.23
C ALA A 140 6.41 -5.80 -17.75
N ASP A 141 5.33 -5.79 -18.49
CA ASP A 141 5.34 -6.12 -19.92
C ASP A 141 6.04 -5.03 -20.77
N ILE A 142 6.81 -5.44 -21.75
CA ILE A 142 7.49 -4.51 -22.68
C ILE A 142 6.45 -3.81 -23.59
N ASN A 143 5.35 -4.50 -23.91
CA ASN A 143 4.29 -3.93 -24.74
C ASN A 143 3.40 -2.97 -23.90
N PRO A 144 3.36 -1.66 -24.23
CA PRO A 144 2.54 -0.70 -23.49
C PRO A 144 1.05 -1.05 -23.44
N ASP A 145 0.51 -1.66 -24.50
CA ASP A 145 -0.92 -2.03 -24.55
C ASP A 145 -1.25 -3.15 -23.52
N ARG A 146 -0.27 -3.96 -23.15
CA ARG A 146 -0.41 -4.98 -22.10
C ARG A 146 -0.15 -4.45 -20.71
N ARG A 147 0.48 -3.27 -20.58
CA ARG A 147 0.68 -2.58 -19.31
C ARG A 147 -0.45 -1.59 -19.00
N ARG A 148 -1.31 -1.22 -19.98
CA ARG A 148 -2.34 -0.23 -19.72
C ARG A 148 -3.15 -0.60 -18.46
N ASN A 149 -3.33 0.37 -17.57
CA ASN A 149 -4.12 0.19 -16.35
C ASN A 149 -5.58 -0.11 -16.69
N LEU A 150 -6.30 -0.73 -15.77
CA LEU A 150 -7.68 -1.15 -15.98
C LEU A 150 -8.61 -0.42 -15.02
N LEU A 151 -9.76 0.01 -15.54
CA LEU A 151 -10.85 0.55 -14.75
C LEU A 151 -12.11 -0.27 -15.01
N TYR A 152 -12.58 -0.96 -14.00
CA TYR A 152 -13.78 -1.77 -14.04
C TYR A 152 -14.93 -1.03 -13.37
N ILE A 153 -15.88 -0.53 -14.16
CA ILE A 153 -17.10 0.13 -13.67
C ILE A 153 -18.11 -0.90 -13.21
N ASN A 154 -18.65 -0.73 -12.02
CA ASN A 154 -19.61 -1.61 -11.38
C ASN A 154 -21.01 -1.47 -11.99
N ASN A 155 -21.53 -2.54 -12.60
CA ASN A 155 -22.87 -2.52 -13.22
C ASN A 155 -24.03 -2.66 -12.20
N GLY A 156 -23.72 -2.92 -10.91
CA GLY A 156 -24.72 -3.08 -9.84
C GLY A 156 -25.34 -4.49 -9.74
N ASP A 157 -24.86 -5.45 -10.51
CA ASP A 157 -25.37 -6.85 -10.54
C ASP A 157 -24.25 -7.87 -10.28
N LEU A 158 -23.16 -7.45 -9.63
CA LEU A 158 -21.92 -8.19 -9.41
C LEU A 158 -21.14 -8.46 -10.71
N THR A 159 -21.39 -7.71 -11.76
CA THR A 159 -20.59 -7.70 -12.98
C THR A 159 -19.92 -6.33 -13.16
N PHE A 160 -18.80 -6.30 -13.88
CA PHE A 160 -18.04 -5.09 -14.15
C PHE A 160 -17.75 -4.95 -15.64
N THR A 161 -17.64 -3.70 -16.09
CA THR A 161 -17.28 -3.36 -17.48
C THR A 161 -15.98 -2.56 -17.47
N GLU A 162 -14.97 -3.03 -18.22
CA GLU A 162 -13.69 -2.32 -18.35
C GLU A 162 -13.84 -1.08 -19.21
N LYS A 163 -13.44 0.10 -18.70
CA LYS A 163 -13.63 1.40 -19.31
C LYS A 163 -12.46 2.38 -19.12
N ALA A 164 -11.25 1.92 -18.83
CA ALA A 164 -10.12 2.81 -18.57
C ALA A 164 -9.87 3.80 -19.73
N GLU A 165 -9.90 3.34 -20.98
CA GLU A 165 -9.71 4.18 -22.16
C GLU A 165 -10.86 5.21 -22.34
N GLU A 166 -12.10 4.81 -22.06
CA GLU A 166 -13.28 5.71 -22.14
C GLU A 166 -13.17 6.86 -21.12
N TYR A 167 -12.64 6.55 -19.93
CA TYR A 167 -12.45 7.52 -18.86
C TYR A 167 -11.13 8.32 -18.96
N GLY A 168 -10.18 7.91 -19.80
CA GLY A 168 -8.86 8.51 -19.92
C GLY A 168 -7.88 8.09 -18.80
N LEU A 169 -8.11 6.93 -18.18
CA LEU A 169 -7.29 6.37 -17.11
C LEU A 169 -6.50 5.11 -17.53
N ASP A 170 -6.32 4.90 -18.82
CA ASP A 170 -5.56 3.78 -19.39
C ASP A 170 -4.04 4.03 -19.38
N ASP A 171 -3.49 4.54 -18.29
CA ASP A 171 -2.04 4.74 -18.13
C ASP A 171 -1.27 3.51 -18.62
N ARG A 172 -0.20 3.74 -19.39
CA ARG A 172 0.60 2.70 -20.04
C ARG A 172 2.03 2.66 -19.53
N GLY A 173 2.27 3.31 -18.39
CA GLY A 173 3.52 3.27 -17.66
C GLY A 173 3.76 1.92 -16.99
N TYR A 174 4.77 1.87 -16.17
CA TYR A 174 5.03 0.72 -15.29
C TYR A 174 4.40 1.01 -13.93
N SER A 175 3.07 0.95 -13.88
CA SER A 175 2.31 1.39 -12.71
C SER A 175 2.38 0.37 -11.57
N THR A 176 2.64 0.86 -10.35
CA THR A 176 2.68 0.06 -9.13
C THR A 176 1.42 0.25 -8.30
N GLN A 177 1.01 1.49 -8.07
CA GLN A 177 -0.16 1.81 -7.26
C GLN A 177 -0.82 3.10 -7.74
N ALA A 178 -2.08 3.33 -7.34
CA ALA A 178 -2.79 4.58 -7.55
C ALA A 178 -3.55 4.99 -6.29
N ALA A 179 -3.59 6.30 -6.03
CA ALA A 179 -4.40 6.91 -5.00
C ALA A 179 -5.46 7.81 -5.65
N PHE A 180 -6.65 7.82 -5.06
CA PHE A 180 -7.75 8.70 -5.46
C PHE A 180 -7.97 9.77 -4.40
N LEU A 181 -8.03 11.03 -4.82
CA LEU A 181 -8.15 12.20 -3.95
C LEU A 181 -8.82 13.33 -4.72
N ASP A 182 -9.56 14.17 -4.03
CA ASP A 182 -10.09 15.43 -4.58
C ASP A 182 -9.03 16.53 -4.34
N TYR A 183 -8.03 16.62 -5.26
CA TYR A 183 -6.86 17.49 -5.03
C TYR A 183 -7.16 18.97 -5.28
N ASP A 184 -8.15 19.30 -6.09
CA ASP A 184 -8.53 20.68 -6.41
C ASP A 184 -9.86 21.11 -5.76
N ARG A 185 -10.48 20.20 -4.97
CA ARG A 185 -11.68 20.42 -4.16
C ARG A 185 -12.90 20.83 -4.99
N ASP A 186 -13.01 20.27 -6.17
CA ASP A 186 -14.18 20.49 -7.02
C ASP A 186 -15.33 19.49 -6.75
N GLY A 187 -15.07 18.47 -5.92
CA GLY A 187 -16.00 17.45 -5.47
C GLY A 187 -15.95 16.16 -6.26
N ASP A 188 -15.12 16.07 -7.29
CA ASP A 188 -14.85 14.85 -8.06
C ASP A 188 -13.53 14.22 -7.56
N LEU A 189 -13.40 12.88 -7.56
CA LEU A 189 -12.15 12.23 -7.22
C LEU A 189 -11.20 12.19 -8.41
N ASP A 190 -10.00 12.71 -8.21
CA ASP A 190 -8.88 12.67 -9.12
C ASP A 190 -8.03 11.42 -8.90
N CYS A 191 -7.09 11.12 -9.80
CA CYS A 191 -6.26 9.94 -9.72
C CYS A 191 -4.76 10.30 -9.78
N PHE A 192 -4.01 9.87 -8.78
CA PHE A 192 -2.55 9.93 -8.78
C PHE A 192 -1.98 8.53 -8.97
N VAL A 193 -1.27 8.29 -10.08
CA VAL A 193 -0.65 7.01 -10.43
C VAL A 193 0.85 7.11 -10.20
N ILE A 194 1.42 6.16 -9.48
CA ILE A 194 2.87 6.02 -9.35
C ILE A 194 3.39 4.96 -10.30
N ASN A 195 4.43 5.33 -11.02
CA ASN A 195 5.15 4.46 -11.95
C ASN A 195 6.58 4.23 -11.46
N HIS A 196 7.24 3.21 -11.99
CA HIS A 196 8.63 2.92 -11.69
C HIS A 196 9.47 2.76 -12.96
N SER A 197 10.74 3.10 -12.88
CA SER A 197 11.69 2.83 -13.93
C SER A 197 11.99 1.33 -14.05
N VAL A 198 12.26 0.85 -15.26
CA VAL A 198 12.79 -0.48 -15.54
C VAL A 198 14.22 -0.42 -16.03
N GLN A 199 14.82 0.77 -16.05
CA GLN A 199 16.20 0.92 -16.45
C GLN A 199 17.11 0.25 -15.43
N LYS A 200 17.96 -0.66 -15.89
CA LYS A 200 18.96 -1.28 -15.01
C LYS A 200 19.91 -0.19 -14.53
N TYR A 201 20.01 -0.01 -13.23
CA TYR A 201 21.05 0.80 -12.63
C TYR A 201 22.40 0.13 -12.86
N THR A 202 23.04 0.49 -13.95
CA THR A 202 24.48 0.29 -14.09
C THR A 202 25.18 1.47 -13.45
N ALA A 203 26.37 1.30 -12.90
CA ALA A 203 27.13 2.37 -12.27
C ALA A 203 27.18 3.65 -13.13
N GLY A 204 27.25 3.53 -14.46
CA GLY A 204 27.31 4.68 -15.37
C GLY A 204 25.98 5.45 -15.52
N VAL A 205 24.83 4.83 -15.27
CA VAL A 205 23.50 5.50 -15.31
C VAL A 205 23.27 6.29 -14.02
N GLN A 206 23.65 5.73 -12.88
CA GLN A 206 23.55 6.39 -11.56
C GLN A 206 24.47 7.61 -11.44
N ASP A 207 25.54 7.66 -12.23
CA ASP A 207 26.56 8.68 -12.16
C ASP A 207 26.27 9.91 -13.03
N ASN A 208 25.15 9.93 -13.76
CA ASN A 208 24.79 11.06 -14.63
C ASN A 208 23.60 11.88 -14.06
N PRO A 209 23.86 12.92 -13.26
CA PRO A 209 22.81 13.74 -12.66
C PRO A 209 21.92 14.45 -13.68
N LYS A 210 22.37 14.65 -14.92
CA LYS A 210 21.56 15.24 -15.99
C LYS A 210 20.36 14.38 -16.37
N MET A 211 20.41 13.06 -16.14
CA MET A 211 19.26 12.19 -16.38
C MET A 211 18.10 12.48 -15.42
N ARG A 212 18.35 13.13 -14.28
CA ARG A 212 17.26 13.60 -13.40
C ARG A 212 16.43 14.74 -14.02
N GLU A 213 16.94 15.37 -15.08
CA GLU A 213 16.20 16.37 -15.85
C GLU A 213 15.37 15.75 -16.97
N GLU A 214 15.55 14.44 -17.23
CA GLU A 214 14.84 13.71 -18.27
C GLU A 214 13.48 13.23 -17.74
N TYR A 215 12.44 13.48 -18.52
CA TYR A 215 11.08 13.03 -18.24
C TYR A 215 10.71 11.91 -19.22
N ASP A 216 10.23 10.79 -18.69
CA ASP A 216 9.62 9.71 -19.47
C ASP A 216 8.27 9.35 -18.82
N PRO A 217 7.14 9.51 -19.53
CA PRO A 217 5.82 9.21 -18.98
C PRO A 217 5.63 7.75 -18.58
N ALA A 218 6.46 6.83 -19.11
CA ALA A 218 6.39 5.42 -18.72
C ALA A 218 6.91 5.14 -17.31
N TYR A 219 7.72 6.06 -16.75
CA TYR A 219 8.36 5.90 -15.44
C TYR A 219 7.89 6.96 -14.43
N ALA A 220 7.42 8.10 -14.92
CA ALA A 220 7.05 9.24 -14.11
C ALA A 220 5.72 9.04 -13.38
N CYS A 221 5.59 9.66 -12.19
CA CYS A 221 4.29 9.79 -11.54
C CYS A 221 3.34 10.60 -12.40
N GLN A 222 2.06 10.23 -12.42
CA GLN A 222 1.03 10.86 -13.22
C GLN A 222 -0.14 11.34 -12.34
N LEU A 223 -0.53 12.60 -12.50
CA LEU A 223 -1.77 13.14 -11.94
C LEU A 223 -2.80 13.31 -13.06
N TYR A 224 -3.96 12.73 -12.85
CA TYR A 224 -5.11 12.81 -13.73
C TYR A 224 -6.22 13.57 -13.03
N ARG A 225 -6.57 14.75 -13.55
CA ARG A 225 -7.72 15.52 -13.09
C ARG A 225 -9.00 14.94 -13.67
N ASN A 226 -9.99 14.77 -12.83
CA ASN A 226 -11.34 14.35 -13.21
C ASN A 226 -12.20 15.57 -13.56
N ASP A 227 -12.68 15.62 -14.76
CA ASP A 227 -13.67 16.61 -15.18
C ASP A 227 -15.01 15.88 -15.43
N LYS A 228 -15.73 15.52 -14.37
CA LYS A 228 -17.05 14.84 -14.37
C LYS A 228 -17.03 13.50 -15.10
N GLY A 229 -16.10 12.65 -14.74
CA GLY A 229 -15.95 11.29 -15.29
C GLY A 229 -15.08 11.21 -16.53
N HIS A 230 -14.38 12.27 -16.88
CA HIS A 230 -13.34 12.24 -17.91
C HIS A 230 -12.01 12.75 -17.34
N PHE A 231 -11.02 11.89 -17.31
CA PHE A 231 -9.72 12.16 -16.72
C PHE A 231 -8.74 12.73 -17.74
N THR A 232 -8.06 13.79 -17.34
CA THR A 232 -7.04 14.47 -18.16
C THR A 232 -5.72 14.49 -17.39
N GLN A 233 -4.65 14.01 -17.99
CA GLN A 233 -3.32 14.06 -17.40
C GLN A 233 -2.85 15.52 -17.30
N VAL A 234 -2.53 15.95 -16.06
CA VAL A 234 -2.17 17.34 -15.71
C VAL A 234 -0.88 17.44 -14.88
N SER A 235 -0.07 16.39 -14.82
CA SER A 235 1.11 16.30 -13.93
C SER A 235 2.03 17.50 -14.06
N LYS A 236 2.35 17.90 -15.29
CA LYS A 236 3.25 19.02 -15.55
C LYS A 236 2.67 20.35 -15.10
N GLU A 237 1.41 20.61 -15.42
CA GLU A 237 0.66 21.80 -15.05
C GLU A 237 0.49 21.90 -13.55
N ALA A 238 0.27 20.77 -12.90
CA ALA A 238 0.13 20.66 -11.46
C ALA A 238 1.48 20.70 -10.70
N GLY A 239 2.63 20.73 -11.40
CA GLY A 239 3.93 20.79 -10.76
C GLY A 239 4.41 19.45 -10.16
N ILE A 240 3.84 18.33 -10.61
CA ILE A 240 4.34 16.99 -10.25
C ILE A 240 5.66 16.77 -10.96
N ILE A 241 6.74 16.76 -10.19
CA ILE A 241 8.11 16.54 -10.68
C ILE A 241 8.44 15.07 -10.49
N SER A 242 8.85 14.43 -11.56
CA SER A 242 9.40 13.07 -11.55
C SER A 242 10.27 12.86 -12.78
N ASN A 243 11.14 11.86 -12.76
CA ASN A 243 12.17 11.69 -13.78
C ASN A 243 12.41 10.20 -14.08
N VAL A 244 13.36 9.89 -14.94
CA VAL A 244 13.68 8.53 -15.36
C VAL A 244 14.26 7.64 -14.25
N PHE A 245 14.60 8.20 -13.09
CA PHE A 245 15.03 7.46 -11.91
C PHE A 245 13.91 7.22 -10.89
N THR A 246 12.69 7.66 -11.18
CA THR A 246 11.53 7.38 -10.32
C THR A 246 11.32 5.86 -10.20
N PHE A 247 11.26 5.37 -8.98
CA PHE A 247 10.96 3.99 -8.64
C PHE A 247 9.85 3.94 -7.59
N GLY A 248 8.70 4.54 -7.94
CA GLY A 248 7.56 4.64 -7.04
C GLY A 248 7.00 3.26 -6.66
N LEU A 249 6.96 2.95 -5.37
CA LEU A 249 6.42 1.69 -4.82
C LEU A 249 5.22 1.92 -3.91
N GLY A 250 5.21 2.99 -3.13
CA GLY A 250 4.14 3.35 -2.21
C GLY A 250 3.68 4.79 -2.40
N VAL A 251 2.46 5.07 -1.98
CA VAL A 251 1.89 6.42 -1.96
C VAL A 251 1.02 6.59 -0.73
N ALA A 252 1.26 7.66 0.03
CA ALA A 252 0.39 8.09 1.12
C ALA A 252 -0.21 9.46 0.81
N VAL A 253 -1.50 9.61 1.11
CA VAL A 253 -2.23 10.86 0.92
C VAL A 253 -2.79 11.31 2.27
N SER A 254 -2.47 12.54 2.69
CA SER A 254 -2.98 13.14 3.91
C SER A 254 -2.85 14.66 3.85
N ASP A 255 -3.64 15.36 4.64
CA ASP A 255 -3.47 16.81 4.87
C ASP A 255 -2.42 17.00 5.98
N PHE A 256 -1.13 16.93 5.61
CA PHE A 256 -0.02 16.94 6.58
C PHE A 256 0.18 18.31 7.26
N ASN A 257 -0.19 19.38 6.59
CA ASN A 257 -0.02 20.74 7.10
C ASN A 257 -1.31 21.33 7.71
N LYS A 258 -2.42 20.56 7.68
CA LYS A 258 -3.74 20.95 8.21
C LYS A 258 -4.36 22.18 7.56
N ASP A 259 -4.06 22.43 6.29
CA ASP A 259 -4.63 23.54 5.52
C ASP A 259 -5.95 23.16 4.81
N GLY A 260 -6.33 21.88 4.91
CA GLY A 260 -7.54 21.32 4.33
C GLY A 260 -7.35 20.79 2.90
N TRP A 261 -6.16 20.81 2.32
CA TRP A 261 -5.86 20.29 1.01
C TRP A 261 -5.04 18.99 1.13
N PRO A 262 -5.34 17.96 0.35
CA PRO A 262 -4.57 16.72 0.44
C PRO A 262 -3.18 16.88 -0.17
N ASP A 263 -2.16 16.50 0.59
CA ASP A 263 -0.78 16.37 0.18
C ASP A 263 -0.47 14.93 -0.24
N ILE A 264 0.61 14.70 -0.97
CA ILE A 264 1.01 13.38 -1.48
C ILE A 264 2.45 13.08 -1.10
N TYR A 265 2.69 11.93 -0.48
CA TYR A 265 4.02 11.37 -0.29
C TYR A 265 4.20 10.14 -1.18
N VAL A 266 5.35 10.05 -1.88
CA VAL A 266 5.70 8.93 -2.77
C VAL A 266 6.98 8.29 -2.29
N ASP A 267 6.91 7.00 -2.01
CA ASP A 267 8.07 6.18 -1.68
C ASP A 267 8.83 5.80 -2.94
N ASN A 268 10.11 6.15 -3.01
CA ASN A 268 10.99 5.75 -4.10
C ASN A 268 12.03 4.73 -3.63
N ASP A 269 12.15 3.64 -4.35
CA ASP A 269 13.26 2.69 -4.19
C ASP A 269 14.53 3.21 -4.88
N PHE A 270 15.68 2.68 -4.50
CA PHE A 270 17.02 3.03 -5.01
C PHE A 270 17.47 4.46 -4.64
N ASN A 271 18.09 5.18 -5.59
CA ASN A 271 18.82 6.41 -5.26
C ASN A 271 17.98 7.68 -5.39
N GLU A 272 16.90 7.68 -6.17
CA GLU A 272 16.00 8.84 -6.24
C GLU A 272 15.32 9.01 -4.89
N PRO A 273 15.38 10.21 -4.27
CA PRO A 273 14.70 10.44 -3.00
C PRO A 273 13.19 10.27 -3.14
N ASP A 274 12.54 10.00 -2.03
CA ASP A 274 11.09 10.11 -1.94
C ASP A 274 10.62 11.49 -2.39
N TYR A 275 9.35 11.60 -2.79
CA TYR A 275 8.77 12.90 -3.10
C TYR A 275 7.72 13.28 -2.06
N PHE A 276 7.74 14.53 -1.64
CA PHE A 276 6.72 15.12 -0.79
C PHE A 276 6.06 16.30 -1.49
N PHE A 277 4.93 16.07 -2.13
CA PHE A 277 4.16 17.07 -2.85
C PHE A 277 3.15 17.73 -1.92
N VAL A 278 3.41 18.97 -1.53
CA VAL A 278 2.47 19.78 -0.73
C VAL A 278 1.55 20.55 -1.66
N ASN A 279 0.25 20.41 -1.46
CA ASN A 279 -0.78 21.08 -2.23
C ASN A 279 -0.81 22.59 -1.94
N ASN A 280 -0.81 23.40 -2.98
CA ASN A 280 -0.82 24.87 -2.86
C ASN A 280 -2.24 25.46 -2.76
N GLY A 281 -3.30 24.64 -2.80
CA GLY A 281 -4.70 25.07 -2.78
C GLY A 281 -5.17 25.81 -4.05
N ASN A 282 -4.47 25.64 -5.14
CA ASN A 282 -4.75 26.32 -6.41
C ASN A 282 -4.64 25.39 -7.63
N GLY A 283 -4.75 24.08 -7.40
CA GLY A 283 -4.59 23.05 -8.43
C GLY A 283 -3.14 22.70 -8.76
N THR A 284 -2.18 23.16 -7.95
CA THR A 284 -0.76 22.83 -8.13
C THR A 284 -0.13 22.31 -6.84
N PHE A 285 1.01 21.64 -6.98
CA PHE A 285 1.82 21.12 -5.87
C PHE A 285 3.22 21.72 -5.89
N THR A 286 3.85 21.72 -4.72
CA THR A 286 5.28 22.04 -4.54
C THR A 286 5.98 20.87 -3.88
N GLU A 287 7.04 20.34 -4.51
CA GLU A 287 7.90 19.32 -3.89
C GLU A 287 8.68 19.94 -2.72
N LYS A 288 8.56 19.36 -1.52
CA LYS A 288 9.12 19.91 -0.28
C LYS A 288 9.91 18.88 0.56
N LEU A 289 10.30 17.73 0.04
CA LEU A 289 11.02 16.72 0.82
C LEU A 289 12.20 17.36 1.59
N SER A 290 13.09 18.02 0.87
CA SER A 290 14.33 18.58 1.46
C SER A 290 14.12 19.73 2.46
N SER A 291 12.94 20.34 2.48
CA SER A 291 12.60 21.40 3.43
C SER A 291 11.76 20.90 4.61
N ALA A 292 11.08 19.78 4.45
CA ALA A 292 10.20 19.21 5.46
C ALA A 292 10.89 18.12 6.30
N PHE A 293 11.76 17.32 5.70
CA PHE A 293 12.41 16.17 6.34
C PHE A 293 13.93 16.39 6.41
N ASP A 294 14.57 16.06 7.51
CA ASP A 294 16.03 16.10 7.64
C ASP A 294 16.71 14.96 6.87
N ILE A 295 16.05 13.82 6.83
CA ILE A 295 16.53 12.58 6.18
C ILE A 295 15.36 11.79 5.61
N ALA A 296 15.63 10.96 4.59
CA ALA A 296 14.71 10.04 3.98
C ALA A 296 15.25 8.60 3.99
N SER A 297 14.40 7.63 3.71
CA SER A 297 14.79 6.24 3.45
C SER A 297 15.54 6.15 2.12
N LEU A 298 16.38 5.11 1.95
CA LEU A 298 17.14 4.88 0.71
C LEU A 298 16.42 3.89 -0.21
N TYR A 299 15.70 2.93 0.37
CA TYR A 299 14.96 1.91 -0.36
C TYR A 299 13.53 1.87 0.17
N SER A 300 12.81 2.97 -0.10
CA SER A 300 11.43 3.13 0.39
C SER A 300 10.51 2.13 -0.30
N MET A 301 9.95 1.19 0.48
CA MET A 301 9.08 0.12 -0.02
C MET A 301 7.60 0.50 0.03
N GLY A 302 7.20 1.18 1.06
CA GLY A 302 5.84 1.65 1.25
C GLY A 302 5.70 2.48 2.50
N SER A 303 4.66 3.32 2.53
CA SER A 303 4.36 4.22 3.63
C SER A 303 2.90 4.16 4.05
N ASP A 304 2.64 4.63 5.28
CA ASP A 304 1.31 4.91 5.77
C ASP A 304 1.34 6.18 6.64
N ALA A 305 0.23 6.90 6.63
CA ALA A 305 0.08 8.17 7.33
C ALA A 305 -1.05 8.09 8.36
N ALA A 306 -0.72 8.32 9.64
CA ALA A 306 -1.69 8.38 10.72
C ALA A 306 -1.19 9.26 11.87
N ASP A 307 -2.10 9.77 12.67
CA ASP A 307 -1.78 10.41 13.96
C ASP A 307 -1.48 9.32 15.01
N PHE A 308 -0.23 8.80 15.02
CA PHE A 308 0.13 7.68 15.90
C PHE A 308 0.27 8.10 17.37
N ASN A 309 0.50 9.40 17.63
CA ASN A 309 0.73 9.93 18.96
C ASN A 309 -0.48 10.67 19.55
N ASN A 310 -1.60 10.75 18.83
CA ASN A 310 -2.85 11.43 19.20
C ASN A 310 -2.68 12.94 19.48
N ASP A 311 -1.78 13.62 18.75
CA ASP A 311 -1.59 15.07 18.84
C ASP A 311 -2.44 15.85 17.82
N GLY A 312 -3.14 15.16 16.96
CA GLY A 312 -4.01 15.71 15.93
C GLY A 312 -3.31 16.03 14.62
N LEU A 313 -2.05 15.66 14.43
CA LEU A 313 -1.28 15.87 13.20
C LEU A 313 -1.01 14.52 12.53
N PRO A 314 -1.15 14.41 11.21
CA PRO A 314 -0.73 13.21 10.50
C PRO A 314 0.80 13.05 10.55
N ASP A 315 1.27 11.92 11.05
CA ASP A 315 2.65 11.47 11.00
C ASP A 315 2.84 10.54 9.81
N LEU A 316 4.08 10.18 9.47
CA LEU A 316 4.40 9.32 8.35
C LEU A 316 5.37 8.21 8.76
N LEU A 317 5.06 6.98 8.39
CA LEU A 317 5.98 5.86 8.48
C LEU A 317 6.35 5.37 7.09
N THR A 318 7.65 5.28 6.79
CA THR A 318 8.19 4.67 5.58
C THR A 318 9.00 3.42 5.95
N LEU A 319 8.78 2.31 5.27
CA LEU A 319 9.50 1.07 5.48
C LEU A 319 10.67 0.87 4.50
N ASP A 320 11.72 0.24 4.99
CA ASP A 320 12.97 -0.11 4.29
C ASP A 320 13.44 -1.50 4.73
N MET A 321 14.59 -1.94 4.28
CA MET A 321 15.06 -3.33 4.35
C MET A 321 16.16 -3.58 5.39
N LEU A 322 16.28 -2.77 6.45
CA LEU A 322 17.35 -2.95 7.44
C LEU A 322 17.05 -4.12 8.40
N PRO A 323 17.89 -5.18 8.43
CA PRO A 323 17.73 -6.28 9.39
C PRO A 323 17.84 -5.84 10.85
N GLU A 324 17.03 -6.47 11.69
CA GLU A 324 17.02 -6.22 13.12
C GLU A 324 18.29 -6.76 13.80
N ASP A 325 18.70 -7.97 13.43
CA ASP A 325 19.84 -8.62 14.05
C ASP A 325 21.15 -8.48 13.26
N ASN A 326 22.24 -8.38 14.01
CA ASN A 326 23.58 -8.16 13.44
C ASN A 326 24.11 -9.33 12.58
N HIS A 327 23.60 -10.54 12.75
CA HIS A 327 24.01 -11.68 11.92
C HIS A 327 23.39 -11.56 10.55
N THR A 328 22.07 -11.35 10.46
CA THR A 328 21.33 -11.15 9.23
C THR A 328 21.84 -9.93 8.48
N LEU A 329 22.08 -8.81 9.19
CA LEU A 329 22.68 -7.61 8.63
C LEU A 329 24.01 -7.92 7.90
N LYS A 330 24.91 -8.67 8.53
CA LYS A 330 26.20 -9.00 7.94
C LYS A 330 26.15 -10.05 6.82
N MET A 331 25.10 -10.87 6.81
CA MET A 331 24.92 -11.90 5.79
C MET A 331 24.26 -11.36 4.52
N HIS A 332 23.34 -10.39 4.64
CA HIS A 332 22.48 -9.91 3.55
C HIS A 332 22.78 -8.49 3.12
N SER A 333 23.35 -7.66 4.00
CA SER A 333 23.71 -6.29 3.66
C SER A 333 25.21 -6.18 3.48
N GLY A 334 25.65 -5.57 2.39
CA GLY A 334 27.04 -5.15 2.23
C GLY A 334 27.37 -3.99 3.20
N PRO A 335 28.65 -3.68 3.43
CA PRO A 335 29.01 -2.51 4.20
C PRO A 335 28.52 -1.24 3.48
N ASP A 336 28.00 -0.29 4.26
CA ASP A 336 27.67 1.03 3.74
C ASP A 336 28.91 1.66 3.09
N ASN A 337 28.72 2.10 1.85
CA ASN A 337 29.79 2.72 1.10
C ASN A 337 29.74 4.24 1.30
N TRP A 338 30.56 4.75 2.24
CA TRP A 338 30.66 6.17 2.53
C TRP A 338 31.01 7.02 1.30
N GLU A 339 31.84 6.52 0.42
CA GLU A 339 32.24 7.24 -0.80
C GLU A 339 31.05 7.35 -1.77
N LYS A 340 30.25 6.26 -1.92
CA LYS A 340 29.00 6.25 -2.69
C LYS A 340 28.00 7.25 -2.11
N PHE A 341 27.77 7.22 -0.78
CA PHE A 341 26.88 8.14 -0.10
C PHE A 341 27.30 9.60 -0.37
N GLN A 342 28.59 9.94 -0.15
CA GLN A 342 29.11 11.30 -0.38
C GLN A 342 28.99 11.71 -1.85
N PHE A 343 29.20 10.76 -2.76
CA PHE A 343 29.05 11.02 -4.19
C PHE A 343 27.59 11.36 -4.52
N LEU A 344 26.63 10.51 -4.14
CA LEU A 344 25.21 10.73 -4.38
C LEU A 344 24.71 12.05 -3.75
N PHE A 345 25.11 12.32 -2.51
CA PHE A 345 24.78 13.58 -1.84
C PHE A 345 25.25 14.79 -2.63
N ARG A 346 26.50 14.80 -3.13
CA ARG A 346 27.03 15.90 -3.96
C ARG A 346 26.33 16.04 -5.31
N GLN A 347 25.68 14.98 -5.78
CA GLN A 347 24.87 14.98 -7.01
C GLN A 347 23.42 15.39 -6.75
N GLY A 348 23.06 15.72 -5.52
CA GLY A 348 21.72 16.20 -5.16
C GLY A 348 20.72 15.09 -4.83
N PHE A 349 21.18 13.88 -4.54
CA PHE A 349 20.32 12.75 -4.11
C PHE A 349 20.09 12.74 -2.60
N TYR A 350 20.00 13.84 -1.97
CA TYR A 350 19.63 14.08 -0.58
C TYR A 350 20.29 13.15 0.49
N TYR A 351 19.93 13.33 1.77
CA TYR A 351 20.39 12.47 2.87
C TYR A 351 19.48 11.26 3.01
N GLN A 352 19.90 10.12 2.49
CA GLN A 352 19.14 8.87 2.50
C GLN A 352 19.90 7.79 3.27
N TYR A 353 19.16 7.02 4.10
CA TYR A 353 19.72 5.94 4.92
C TYR A 353 18.83 4.71 4.80
N SER A 354 19.45 3.51 4.66
CA SER A 354 18.74 2.24 4.57
C SER A 354 18.22 1.83 5.94
N ARG A 355 17.05 2.33 6.32
CA ARG A 355 16.28 1.96 7.49
C ARG A 355 14.88 2.54 7.43
N ASN A 356 13.95 1.99 8.20
CA ASN A 356 12.63 2.60 8.34
C ASN A 356 12.73 4.01 8.92
N MET A 357 11.84 4.89 8.46
CA MET A 357 11.71 6.26 8.95
C MET A 357 10.33 6.46 9.57
N LEU A 358 10.28 6.82 10.85
CA LEU A 358 9.06 7.28 11.51
C LEU A 358 9.18 8.79 11.67
N GLN A 359 8.50 9.52 10.81
CA GLN A 359 8.53 10.96 10.68
C GLN A 359 7.39 11.57 11.50
N ARG A 360 7.69 12.05 12.70
CA ARG A 360 6.71 12.74 13.54
C ARG A 360 6.52 14.18 13.04
N ASN A 361 5.29 14.55 12.77
CA ASN A 361 4.93 15.90 12.33
C ASN A 361 5.11 16.91 13.48
N ASN A 362 5.79 18.02 13.23
CA ASN A 362 6.04 19.08 14.22
C ASN A 362 4.97 20.18 14.21
N GLY A 363 4.02 20.17 13.26
CA GLY A 363 2.95 21.15 13.12
C GLY A 363 3.38 22.48 12.50
N ASP A 364 4.62 22.61 12.03
CA ASP A 364 5.18 23.81 11.40
C ASP A 364 5.62 23.58 9.94
N GLY A 365 5.19 22.45 9.36
CA GLY A 365 5.58 22.01 8.01
C GLY A 365 6.91 21.24 7.97
N THR A 366 7.47 20.89 9.14
CA THR A 366 8.66 20.05 9.27
C THR A 366 8.34 18.77 10.04
N PHE A 367 9.21 17.77 9.91
CA PHE A 367 9.10 16.47 10.56
C PHE A 367 10.37 16.13 11.36
N SER A 368 10.20 15.38 12.43
CA SER A 368 11.31 14.84 13.24
C SER A 368 11.38 13.33 13.08
N GLU A 369 12.49 12.81 12.57
CA GLU A 369 12.70 11.37 12.43
C GLU A 369 13.00 10.73 13.80
N ILE A 370 12.15 9.78 14.22
CA ILE A 370 12.20 9.17 15.55
C ILE A 370 12.19 7.63 15.55
N ALA A 371 12.34 6.96 14.40
CA ALA A 371 12.23 5.50 14.30
C ALA A 371 13.20 4.75 15.21
N GLN A 372 14.45 5.25 15.34
CA GLN A 372 15.42 4.65 16.26
C GLN A 372 15.01 4.81 17.72
N GLN A 373 14.47 5.96 18.08
CA GLN A 373 13.99 6.23 19.44
C GLN A 373 12.77 5.37 19.77
N SER A 374 11.91 5.14 18.80
CA SER A 374 10.68 4.34 18.94
C SER A 374 10.90 2.84 18.78
N GLY A 375 12.13 2.40 18.44
CA GLY A 375 12.46 0.98 18.27
C GLY A 375 11.93 0.33 17.00
N VAL A 376 11.53 1.12 15.98
CA VAL A 376 10.95 0.63 14.73
C VAL A 376 11.86 0.83 13.50
N ALA A 377 13.10 1.30 13.70
CA ALA A 377 14.03 1.62 12.62
C ALA A 377 14.50 0.39 11.81
N ASN A 378 14.56 -0.77 12.44
CA ASN A 378 15.06 -2.01 11.82
C ASN A 378 14.07 -3.14 12.10
N THR A 379 13.37 -3.52 11.08
CA THR A 379 12.31 -4.52 11.19
C THR A 379 12.45 -5.62 10.13
N ASP A 380 13.70 -5.86 9.68
CA ASP A 380 14.01 -6.77 8.59
C ASP A 380 13.42 -6.28 7.26
N TRP A 381 13.39 -7.08 6.25
CA TRP A 381 12.90 -6.75 4.92
C TRP A 381 11.38 -6.48 4.94
N SER A 382 11.03 -5.23 5.17
CA SER A 382 9.65 -4.79 5.37
C SER A 382 9.12 -4.06 4.14
N TRP A 383 7.85 -4.30 3.77
CA TRP A 383 7.28 -3.79 2.52
C TRP A 383 6.12 -2.83 2.72
N THR A 384 5.14 -3.21 3.51
CA THR A 384 3.90 -2.43 3.65
C THR A 384 3.62 -2.19 5.12
N PRO A 385 3.59 -0.94 5.58
CA PRO A 385 3.09 -0.59 6.90
C PRO A 385 1.58 -0.44 6.88
N LEU A 386 0.98 -0.59 8.06
CA LEU A 386 -0.40 -0.19 8.31
C LEU A 386 -0.53 0.25 9.75
N PHE A 387 -1.02 1.47 9.94
CA PHE A 387 -1.49 1.95 11.22
C PHE A 387 -2.97 1.59 11.40
N ALA A 388 -3.32 0.95 12.50
CA ALA A 388 -4.70 0.65 12.86
C ALA A 388 -4.81 0.42 14.36
N ASP A 389 -5.92 0.85 14.98
CA ASP A 389 -6.24 0.50 16.37
C ASP A 389 -6.85 -0.91 16.40
N LEU A 390 -6.00 -1.92 16.59
CA LEU A 390 -6.39 -3.34 16.49
C LEU A 390 -7.06 -3.88 17.75
N ASP A 391 -6.76 -3.31 18.91
CA ASP A 391 -7.31 -3.73 20.20
C ASP A 391 -8.38 -2.79 20.73
N ASN A 392 -8.70 -1.72 20.00
CA ASN A 392 -9.68 -0.67 20.33
C ASN A 392 -9.33 0.07 21.62
N ASP A 393 -8.03 0.35 21.85
CA ASP A 393 -7.60 1.14 23.01
C ASP A 393 -7.50 2.65 22.71
N GLY A 394 -7.76 3.06 21.46
CA GLY A 394 -7.72 4.45 21.00
C GLY A 394 -6.33 4.91 20.57
N ARG A 395 -5.38 3.99 20.44
CA ARG A 395 -4.03 4.25 19.90
C ARG A 395 -3.83 3.49 18.61
N GLN A 396 -2.93 3.98 17.78
CA GLN A 396 -2.57 3.29 16.55
C GLN A 396 -1.53 2.20 16.85
N ASP A 397 -1.87 0.96 16.52
CA ASP A 397 -0.92 -0.13 16.43
C ASP A 397 -0.23 -0.12 15.06
N LEU A 398 0.97 -0.71 14.99
CA LEU A 398 1.70 -0.83 13.75
C LEU A 398 1.77 -2.29 13.29
N ILE A 399 1.21 -2.56 12.12
CA ILE A 399 1.43 -3.81 11.38
C ILE A 399 2.46 -3.55 10.29
N LYS A 400 3.42 -4.46 10.17
CA LYS A 400 4.30 -4.52 9.00
C LYS A 400 4.17 -5.87 8.31
N LEU A 401 4.21 -5.87 7.00
CA LEU A 401 4.30 -7.07 6.20
C LEU A 401 5.75 -7.27 5.73
N SER A 402 6.24 -8.50 5.86
CA SER A 402 7.59 -8.89 5.43
C SER A 402 7.54 -10.22 4.67
N PRO A 403 8.35 -10.41 3.61
CA PRO A 403 8.44 -11.70 2.89
C PRO A 403 8.91 -12.87 3.77
N SER A 404 9.62 -12.58 4.86
CA SER A 404 10.16 -13.59 5.79
C SER A 404 9.15 -14.10 6.82
N GLY A 405 7.95 -13.55 6.86
CA GLY A 405 6.87 -13.94 7.80
C GLY A 405 6.24 -12.74 8.50
N ASP A 406 4.99 -12.90 8.89
CA ASP A 406 4.21 -11.86 9.52
C ASP A 406 4.75 -11.53 10.93
N SER A 407 4.98 -10.27 11.22
CA SER A 407 5.21 -9.80 12.58
C SER A 407 4.34 -8.59 12.88
N VAL A 408 3.57 -8.69 13.95
CA VAL A 408 2.89 -7.55 14.57
C VAL A 408 3.83 -7.00 15.63
N LEU A 409 4.14 -5.72 15.57
CA LEU A 409 4.90 -5.03 16.62
C LEU A 409 3.89 -4.45 17.61
N PRO A 410 4.08 -4.72 18.90
CA PRO A 410 3.19 -4.19 19.94
C PRO A 410 3.32 -2.68 20.12
#